data_0b09c060207e0d3efc648ff677302dd9
#
_entry.id   0b09c060207e0d3efc648ff677302dd9
#
_cell.length_a   1.000
_cell.length_b   1.000
_cell.length_c   1.000
_cell.angle_alpha   90.00
_cell.angle_beta   90.00
_cell.angle_gamma   90.00
#
_symmetry.space_group_name_H-M   'P 1'
#
loop_
_entity.id
_entity.type
_entity.pdbx_description
1 polymer ?
#
loop_
_entity_poly.entity_id
_entity_poly.type
_entity_poly.pdbx_seq_one_letter_code
_entity_poly.pdbx_strand_id
1 'polypeptide(L)'
;MTIWKRWIQRSVLCGLVLGGLVAFATIASASDPIPSITDHAAMAAWYEKAAATSRQNAQDMHAQIELYKKDPSLSKSAVVGKKIDFVQHCQGLAAGYKKAAEEAEELAKGHHDMMK
;
A
#
# COMPACT_ATOMS: atom_id res chain seq x y z
N MET A 1 -6.89 -40.54 38.63
CA MET A 1 -5.71 -39.63 38.71
C MET A 1 -5.05 -39.35 37.38
N THR A 2 -5.39 -40.04 36.31
CA THR A 2 -4.80 -39.77 34.96
C THR A 2 -5.49 -38.65 34.18
N ILE A 3 -6.72 -38.25 34.56
CA ILE A 3 -7.50 -37.23 33.89
C ILE A 3 -7.01 -35.80 34.25
N TRP A 4 -6.49 -35.61 35.46
CA TRP A 4 -6.00 -34.31 35.91
C TRP A 4 -4.72 -33.88 35.20
N LYS A 5 -3.80 -34.81 34.92
CA LYS A 5 -2.57 -34.50 34.16
C LYS A 5 -2.82 -34.09 32.71
N ARG A 6 -3.90 -34.58 32.09
CA ARG A 6 -4.31 -34.22 30.74
C ARG A 6 -4.92 -32.79 30.64
N TRP A 7 -5.55 -32.36 31.75
CA TRP A 7 -6.15 -31.02 31.79
C TRP A 7 -5.09 -29.93 31.97
N ILE A 8 -4.08 -30.17 32.76
CA ILE A 8 -2.98 -29.18 32.97
C ILE A 8 -2.14 -29.03 31.71
N GLN A 9 -1.96 -30.11 30.95
CA GLN A 9 -1.16 -30.06 29.71
C GLN A 9 -1.88 -29.35 28.56
N ARG A 10 -3.20 -29.28 28.56
CA ARG A 10 -3.98 -28.54 27.57
C ARG A 10 -4.06 -27.04 27.86
N SER A 11 -3.94 -26.64 29.11
CA SER A 11 -3.99 -25.23 29.50
C SER A 11 -2.68 -24.48 29.26
N VAL A 12 -1.55 -25.19 29.19
CA VAL A 12 -0.23 -24.56 28.92
C VAL A 12 0.01 -24.31 27.42
N LEU A 13 -0.67 -25.06 26.55
CA LEU A 13 -0.54 -24.87 25.09
C LEU A 13 -1.38 -23.73 24.52
N CYS A 14 -2.41 -23.27 25.24
CA CYS A 14 -3.23 -22.13 24.80
C CYS A 14 -2.63 -20.76 25.15
N GLY A 15 -1.66 -20.71 26.05
CA GLY A 15 -1.04 -19.45 26.51
C GLY A 15 0.08 -18.92 25.60
N LEU A 16 0.62 -19.75 24.72
CA LEU A 16 1.76 -19.38 23.86
C LEU A 16 1.37 -18.88 22.45
N VAL A 17 0.11 -18.99 22.07
CA VAL A 17 -0.36 -18.53 20.76
C VAL A 17 -0.84 -17.09 20.78
N LEU A 18 -1.11 -16.52 21.95
CA LEU A 18 -1.59 -15.13 22.10
C LEU A 18 -0.46 -14.09 22.22
N GLY A 19 0.79 -14.51 22.37
CA GLY A 19 1.94 -13.61 22.46
C GLY A 19 2.57 -13.21 21.12
N GLY A 20 2.20 -13.86 20.03
CA GLY A 20 2.82 -13.66 18.72
C GLY A 20 2.13 -12.66 17.80
N LEU A 21 0.99 -12.12 18.16
CA LEU A 21 0.14 -11.30 17.28
C LEU A 21 0.19 -9.79 17.54
N VAL A 22 1.02 -9.35 18.49
CA VAL A 22 1.11 -7.91 18.83
C VAL A 22 2.22 -7.18 18.09
N ALA A 23 3.05 -7.89 17.31
CA ALA A 23 4.21 -7.28 16.63
C ALA A 23 3.91 -6.70 15.24
N PHE A 24 2.69 -6.76 14.74
CA PHE A 24 2.34 -6.24 13.41
C PHE A 24 1.52 -4.95 13.40
N ALA A 25 1.33 -4.30 14.54
CA ALA A 25 0.48 -3.11 14.63
C ALA A 25 1.23 -1.78 14.51
N THR A 26 2.50 -1.77 14.09
CA THR A 26 3.26 -0.52 13.92
C THR A 26 3.86 -0.40 12.52
N ILE A 27 3.04 -0.56 11.50
CA ILE A 27 3.32 0.09 10.22
C ILE A 27 2.44 1.34 10.17
N ALA A 28 2.69 2.27 11.05
CA ALA A 28 2.45 3.65 10.70
C ALA A 28 3.44 3.92 9.57
N SER A 29 2.95 4.03 8.34
CA SER A 29 3.71 4.53 7.21
C SER A 29 3.98 6.01 7.47
N ALA A 30 4.95 6.30 8.33
CA ALA A 30 5.62 7.57 8.30
C ALA A 30 6.27 7.64 6.91
N SER A 31 5.88 8.63 6.11
CA SER A 31 6.55 8.91 4.86
C SER A 31 8.04 9.07 5.15
N ASP A 32 8.90 8.36 4.44
CA ASP A 32 10.34 8.51 4.60
C ASP A 32 10.73 9.98 4.42
N PRO A 33 11.62 10.52 5.26
CA PRO A 33 12.06 11.89 5.12
C PRO A 33 12.74 12.08 3.76
N ILE A 34 12.53 13.24 3.16
CA ILE A 34 13.18 13.61 1.90
C ILE A 34 14.68 13.73 2.14
N PRO A 35 15.55 13.01 1.39
CA PRO A 35 16.99 13.11 1.53
C PRO A 35 17.52 14.49 1.12
N SER A 36 18.80 14.78 1.45
CA SER A 36 19.46 15.97 0.91
C SER A 36 19.53 15.88 -0.61
N ILE A 37 19.18 16.98 -1.29
CA ILE A 37 19.20 17.08 -2.76
C ILE A 37 20.61 16.89 -3.38
N THR A 38 21.65 17.02 -2.58
CA THR A 38 23.05 16.80 -3.00
C THR A 38 23.51 15.35 -2.80
N ASP A 39 22.74 14.54 -2.07
CA ASP A 39 22.97 13.10 -1.96
C ASP A 39 22.23 12.37 -3.07
N HIS A 40 22.89 12.28 -4.23
CA HIS A 40 22.27 11.72 -5.43
C HIS A 40 21.91 10.25 -5.29
N ALA A 41 22.68 9.46 -4.55
CA ALA A 41 22.38 8.05 -4.29
C ALA A 41 21.11 7.90 -3.44
N ALA A 42 21.00 8.67 -2.37
CA ALA A 42 19.82 8.64 -1.50
C ALA A 42 18.58 9.20 -2.23
N MET A 43 18.73 10.25 -3.04
CA MET A 43 17.65 10.80 -3.85
C MET A 43 17.16 9.81 -4.90
N ALA A 44 18.08 9.12 -5.61
CA ALA A 44 17.70 8.10 -6.58
C ALA A 44 16.87 6.99 -5.91
N ALA A 45 17.36 6.45 -4.80
CA ALA A 45 16.66 5.41 -4.05
C ALA A 45 15.27 5.89 -3.54
N TRP A 46 15.17 7.12 -3.10
CA TRP A 46 13.91 7.71 -2.65
C TRP A 46 12.87 7.81 -3.79
N TYR A 47 13.30 8.24 -5.00
CA TYR A 47 12.43 8.29 -6.16
C TYR A 47 12.06 6.91 -6.69
N GLU A 48 12.96 5.93 -6.65
CA GLU A 48 12.65 4.53 -7.01
C GLU A 48 11.55 3.96 -6.12
N LYS A 49 11.63 4.24 -4.82
CA LYS A 49 10.59 3.84 -3.87
C LYS A 49 9.27 4.56 -4.14
N ALA A 50 9.30 5.85 -4.44
CA ALA A 50 8.11 6.62 -4.80
C ALA A 50 7.46 6.07 -6.09
N ALA A 51 8.26 5.70 -7.09
CA ALA A 51 7.77 5.07 -8.31
C ALA A 51 7.09 3.73 -8.04
N ALA A 52 7.70 2.87 -7.23
CA ALA A 52 7.13 1.58 -6.86
C ALA A 52 5.78 1.74 -6.12
N THR A 53 5.70 2.68 -5.18
CA THR A 53 4.47 3.00 -4.46
C THR A 53 3.37 3.49 -5.41
N SER A 54 3.69 4.38 -6.34
CA SER A 54 2.74 4.89 -7.33
C SER A 54 2.25 3.79 -8.26
N ARG A 55 3.10 2.85 -8.67
CA ARG A 55 2.69 1.68 -9.47
C ARG A 55 1.74 0.78 -8.69
N GLN A 56 2.01 0.53 -7.41
CA GLN A 56 1.12 -0.25 -6.56
C GLN A 56 -0.24 0.43 -6.43
N ASN A 57 -0.26 1.74 -6.20
CA ASN A 57 -1.51 2.50 -6.12
C ASN A 57 -2.31 2.43 -7.43
N ALA A 58 -1.66 2.45 -8.59
CA ALA A 58 -2.32 2.27 -9.88
C ALA A 58 -2.95 0.88 -10.00
N GLN A 59 -2.26 -0.17 -9.57
CA GLN A 59 -2.78 -1.54 -9.55
C GLN A 59 -3.99 -1.67 -8.62
N ASP A 60 -3.94 -1.05 -7.45
CA ASP A 60 -5.04 -1.05 -6.49
C ASP A 60 -6.29 -0.36 -7.07
N MET A 61 -6.11 0.73 -7.84
CA MET A 61 -7.23 1.37 -8.53
C MET A 61 -7.83 0.47 -9.61
N HIS A 62 -7.01 -0.27 -10.36
CA HIS A 62 -7.50 -1.25 -11.32
C HIS A 62 -8.27 -2.38 -10.65
N ALA A 63 -7.81 -2.88 -9.52
CA ALA A 63 -8.53 -3.87 -8.73
C ALA A 63 -9.89 -3.36 -8.25
N GLN A 64 -9.97 -2.10 -7.79
CA GLN A 64 -11.24 -1.47 -7.41
C GLN A 64 -12.19 -1.33 -8.60
N ILE A 65 -11.70 -0.95 -9.76
CA ILE A 65 -12.50 -0.87 -10.99
C ILE A 65 -13.15 -2.22 -11.28
N GLU A 66 -12.41 -3.31 -11.20
CA GLU A 66 -12.96 -4.66 -11.42
C GLU A 66 -14.03 -5.04 -10.39
N LEU A 67 -13.89 -4.62 -9.14
CA LEU A 67 -14.93 -4.82 -8.12
C LEU A 67 -16.21 -4.03 -8.44
N TYR A 68 -16.11 -2.77 -8.85
CA TYR A 68 -17.27 -1.97 -9.27
C TYR A 68 -17.93 -2.51 -10.53
N LYS A 69 -17.19 -3.08 -11.45
CA LYS A 69 -17.75 -3.71 -12.65
C LYS A 69 -18.53 -4.98 -12.33
N LYS A 70 -18.15 -5.72 -11.30
CA LYS A 70 -18.87 -6.92 -10.84
C LYS A 70 -20.22 -6.57 -10.19
N ASP A 71 -20.31 -5.42 -9.55
CA ASP A 71 -21.56 -4.92 -8.96
C ASP A 71 -21.83 -3.49 -9.42
N PRO A 72 -22.53 -3.34 -10.58
CA PRO A 72 -22.83 -2.03 -11.15
C PRO A 72 -23.67 -1.12 -10.24
N SER A 73 -24.39 -1.68 -9.25
CA SER A 73 -25.17 -0.91 -8.29
C SER A 73 -24.27 -0.07 -7.37
N LEU A 74 -23.04 -0.51 -7.15
CA LEU A 74 -22.03 0.19 -6.35
C LEU A 74 -21.22 1.20 -7.15
N SER A 75 -21.23 1.13 -8.48
CA SER A 75 -20.37 1.96 -9.34
C SER A 75 -20.83 3.41 -9.45
N LYS A 76 -22.08 3.69 -9.15
CA LYS A 76 -22.68 5.02 -9.22
C LYS A 76 -23.42 5.35 -7.93
N SER A 77 -23.08 6.46 -7.33
CA SER A 77 -23.75 6.93 -6.14
C SER A 77 -24.17 8.38 -6.28
N ALA A 78 -25.33 8.72 -5.71
CA ALA A 78 -25.75 10.10 -5.54
C ALA A 78 -25.36 10.58 -4.14
N VAL A 79 -24.35 11.43 -4.04
CA VAL A 79 -23.95 12.06 -2.79
C VAL A 79 -24.29 13.55 -2.88
N VAL A 80 -25.22 14.02 -2.05
CA VAL A 80 -25.62 15.44 -1.96
C VAL A 80 -25.94 16.03 -3.34
N GLY A 81 -26.79 15.35 -4.14
CA GLY A 81 -27.25 15.83 -5.44
C GLY A 81 -26.24 15.71 -6.60
N LYS A 82 -25.06 15.16 -6.36
CA LYS A 82 -24.08 14.80 -7.41
C LYS A 82 -24.11 13.30 -7.68
N LYS A 83 -24.20 12.93 -8.94
CA LYS A 83 -23.91 11.55 -9.38
C LYS A 83 -22.40 11.39 -9.46
N ILE A 84 -21.87 10.43 -8.71
CA ILE A 84 -20.44 10.07 -8.74
C ILE A 84 -20.31 8.76 -9.51
N ASP A 85 -19.48 8.75 -10.53
CA ASP A 85 -19.07 7.54 -11.25
C ASP A 85 -17.72 7.08 -10.68
N PHE A 86 -17.75 6.08 -9.80
CA PHE A 86 -16.56 5.57 -9.13
C PHE A 86 -15.58 4.91 -10.12
N VAL A 87 -16.07 4.24 -11.16
CA VAL A 87 -15.21 3.65 -12.19
C VAL A 87 -14.43 4.74 -12.91
N GLN A 88 -15.07 5.80 -13.32
CA GLN A 88 -14.41 6.93 -14.02
C GLN A 88 -13.38 7.61 -13.11
N HIS A 89 -13.70 7.83 -11.85
CA HIS A 89 -12.74 8.42 -10.90
C HIS A 89 -11.55 7.51 -10.61
N CYS A 90 -11.78 6.20 -10.45
CA CYS A 90 -10.69 5.24 -10.27
C CYS A 90 -9.78 5.16 -11.52
N GLN A 91 -10.35 5.25 -12.72
CA GLN A 91 -9.57 5.32 -13.96
C GLN A 91 -8.70 6.57 -14.01
N GLY A 92 -9.23 7.72 -13.61
CA GLY A 92 -8.47 8.97 -13.50
C GLY A 92 -7.33 8.87 -12.49
N LEU A 93 -7.57 8.29 -11.32
CA LEU A 93 -6.54 8.06 -10.31
C LEU A 93 -5.48 7.08 -10.80
N ALA A 94 -5.87 5.97 -11.44
CA ALA A 94 -4.92 5.00 -11.99
C ALA A 94 -3.98 5.65 -13.02
N ALA A 95 -4.51 6.48 -13.91
CA ALA A 95 -3.73 7.22 -14.88
C ALA A 95 -2.78 8.22 -14.21
N GLY A 96 -3.24 8.92 -13.18
CA GLY A 96 -2.42 9.85 -12.40
C GLY A 96 -1.28 9.16 -11.66
N TYR A 97 -1.53 8.03 -11.03
CA TYR A 97 -0.50 7.23 -10.36
C TYR A 97 0.53 6.67 -11.35
N LYS A 98 0.08 6.21 -12.52
CA LYS A 98 0.99 5.77 -13.58
C LYS A 98 1.93 6.88 -14.02
N LYS A 99 1.39 8.08 -14.27
CA LYS A 99 2.19 9.24 -14.64
C LYS A 99 3.16 9.65 -13.52
N ALA A 100 2.72 9.62 -12.26
CA ALA A 100 3.58 9.90 -11.12
C ALA A 100 4.75 8.91 -11.02
N ALA A 101 4.51 7.63 -11.31
CA ALA A 101 5.56 6.63 -11.34
C ALA A 101 6.59 6.90 -12.45
N GLU A 102 6.14 7.25 -13.64
CA GLU A 102 7.01 7.60 -14.78
C GLU A 102 7.90 8.79 -14.46
N GLU A 103 7.34 9.86 -13.90
CA GLU A 103 8.09 11.05 -13.48
C GLU A 103 9.12 10.74 -12.37
N ALA A 104 8.74 9.91 -11.40
CA ALA A 104 9.66 9.49 -10.34
C ALA A 104 10.82 8.63 -10.89
N GLU A 105 10.59 7.78 -11.87
CA GLU A 105 11.63 6.99 -12.54
C GLU A 105 12.60 7.89 -13.32
N GLU A 106 12.11 8.90 -14.02
CA GLU A 106 12.92 9.89 -14.69
C GLU A 106 13.83 10.66 -13.71
N LEU A 107 13.30 11.06 -12.57
CA LEU A 107 14.05 11.72 -11.52
C LEU A 107 15.10 10.81 -10.89
N ALA A 108 14.76 9.55 -10.64
CA ALA A 108 15.73 8.54 -10.15
C ALA A 108 16.88 8.37 -11.15
N LYS A 109 16.56 8.24 -12.42
CA LYS A 109 17.56 8.14 -13.50
C LYS A 109 18.46 9.38 -13.56
N GLY A 110 17.88 10.58 -13.46
CA GLY A 110 18.64 11.83 -13.44
C GLY A 110 19.67 11.85 -12.30
N HIS A 111 19.28 11.43 -11.09
CA HIS A 111 20.20 11.33 -9.96
C HIS A 111 21.27 10.25 -10.16
N HIS A 112 20.95 9.09 -10.74
CA HIS A 112 21.93 8.08 -11.11
C HIS A 112 22.97 8.61 -12.13
N ASP A 113 22.52 9.38 -13.09
CA ASP A 113 23.43 9.96 -14.10
C ASP A 113 24.38 11.01 -13.51
N MET A 114 23.97 11.71 -12.45
CA MET A 114 24.83 12.67 -11.72
C MET A 114 25.93 11.98 -10.88
N MET A 115 25.85 10.66 -10.65
CA MET A 115 26.87 9.91 -9.93
C MET A 115 28.01 9.38 -10.83
N LYS A 116 27.86 9.49 -12.14
CA LYS A 116 28.87 9.02 -13.13
C LYS A 116 29.91 10.10 -13.39
#